data_13860bb8f66b613803e189f80051c621
#
_entry.id   13860bb8f66b613803e189f80051c621
#
_cell.length_a   1.000
_cell.length_b   1.000
_cell.length_c   1.000
_cell.angle_alpha   90.00
_cell.angle_beta   90.00
_cell.angle_gamma   90.00
#
_symmetry.space_group_name_H-M   'P 1'
#
loop_
_entity.id
_entity.type
_entity.pdbx_description
1 polymer ?
#
loop_
_entity_poly.entity_id
_entity_poly.type
_entity_poly.pdbx_seq_one_letter_code
_entity_poly.pdbx_strand_id
1 'polypeptide(L)'
;MDEPAIRLIAGLGNPGPEYAATRHNIGFMVVDQLAAQFGSAWEKSVPQAREDALSAKCGAVLVVKPLSLMNRSGYPVFAVAQFYKIQPQEILVVLDDFALPLGRLRLRARGGSGGHNGLDSIITQFGTEEIPRLRIGIGAAPREGSVDYVLSRFFDEEKPIVRSTIDRAVHNRDVAKPSC
;
A
#
# COMPACT_ATOMS: atom_id res chain seq x y z
N MET A 1 -20.42 15.50 7.33
CA MET A 1 -19.20 15.30 8.14
C MET A 1 -18.08 15.06 7.18
N ASP A 2 -17.03 15.83 7.31
CA ASP A 2 -15.86 15.66 6.44
C ASP A 2 -15.21 14.29 6.71
N GLU A 3 -14.80 13.60 5.64
CA GLU A 3 -14.03 12.37 5.79
C GLU A 3 -12.71 12.71 6.51
N PRO A 4 -12.23 11.86 7.43
CA PRO A 4 -10.98 12.12 8.14
C PRO A 4 -9.82 12.23 7.15
N ALA A 5 -8.95 13.20 7.39
CA ALA A 5 -7.76 13.40 6.56
C ALA A 5 -6.80 12.21 6.69
N ILE A 6 -6.25 11.72 5.59
CA ILE A 6 -5.24 10.67 5.60
C ILE A 6 -3.94 11.21 6.22
N ARG A 7 -3.45 10.53 7.24
CA ARG A 7 -2.22 10.85 7.97
C ARG A 7 -1.12 9.80 7.78
N LEU A 8 -1.50 8.58 7.37
CA LEU A 8 -0.57 7.50 7.09
C LEU A 8 -0.93 6.82 5.77
N ILE A 9 0.06 6.59 4.93
CA ILE A 9 -0.08 5.79 3.71
C ILE A 9 0.80 4.55 3.83
N ALA A 10 0.19 3.37 3.85
CA ALA A 10 0.89 2.09 3.89
C ALA A 10 0.89 1.44 2.50
N GLY A 11 2.04 1.38 1.85
CA GLY A 11 2.20 0.59 0.62
C GLY A 11 2.51 -0.86 0.95
N LEU A 12 1.78 -1.81 0.37
CA LEU A 12 1.98 -3.23 0.61
C LEU A 12 2.92 -3.87 -0.41
N GLY A 13 3.71 -4.81 0.05
CA GLY A 13 4.66 -5.60 -0.73
C GLY A 13 5.39 -6.61 0.15
N ASN A 14 6.19 -7.46 -0.47
CA ASN A 14 7.13 -8.35 0.20
C ASN A 14 8.54 -7.74 0.16
N PRO A 15 9.31 -7.83 1.25
CA PRO A 15 10.69 -7.37 1.27
C PRO A 15 11.60 -8.33 0.48
N GLY A 16 12.68 -7.80 -0.05
CA GLY A 16 13.69 -8.55 -0.76
C GLY A 16 13.73 -8.25 -2.26
N PRO A 17 14.94 -8.37 -2.89
CA PRO A 17 15.11 -8.04 -4.29
C PRO A 17 14.33 -8.98 -5.23
N GLU A 18 14.07 -10.21 -4.82
CA GLU A 18 13.30 -11.19 -5.56
C GLU A 18 11.84 -10.77 -5.78
N TYR A 19 11.26 -9.98 -4.86
CA TYR A 19 9.88 -9.51 -4.93
C TYR A 19 9.74 -8.10 -5.50
N ALA A 20 10.83 -7.34 -5.60
CA ALA A 20 10.80 -5.90 -5.89
C ALA A 20 10.05 -5.52 -7.17
N ALA A 21 10.11 -6.38 -8.19
CA ALA A 21 9.46 -6.14 -9.49
C ALA A 21 8.20 -6.98 -9.71
N THR A 22 7.67 -7.63 -8.67
CA THR A 22 6.44 -8.44 -8.78
C THR A 22 5.18 -7.59 -8.76
N ARG A 23 4.10 -8.11 -9.32
CA ARG A 23 2.77 -7.46 -9.32
C ARG A 23 2.29 -7.15 -7.91
N HIS A 24 2.58 -8.05 -6.98
CA HIS A 24 2.18 -7.92 -5.56
C HIS A 24 2.88 -6.75 -4.85
N ASN A 25 3.98 -6.25 -5.40
CA ASN A 25 4.74 -5.13 -4.84
C ASN A 25 4.35 -3.75 -5.42
N ILE A 26 3.25 -3.66 -6.18
CA ILE A 26 2.86 -2.37 -6.75
C ILE A 26 2.58 -1.31 -5.67
N GLY A 27 2.11 -1.72 -4.48
CA GLY A 27 1.97 -0.83 -3.33
C GLY A 27 3.31 -0.22 -2.90
N PHE A 28 4.39 -1.01 -2.83
CA PHE A 28 5.75 -0.52 -2.58
C PHE A 28 6.21 0.45 -3.66
N MET A 29 5.94 0.14 -4.93
CA MET A 29 6.35 1.01 -6.06
C MET A 29 5.69 2.39 -5.97
N VAL A 30 4.42 2.46 -5.57
CA VAL A 30 3.69 3.73 -5.39
C VAL A 30 4.29 4.56 -4.27
N VAL A 31 4.53 3.97 -3.10
CA VAL A 31 5.06 4.72 -1.96
C VAL A 31 6.53 5.08 -2.15
N ASP A 32 7.32 4.29 -2.88
CA ASP A 32 8.68 4.63 -3.27
C ASP A 32 8.70 5.87 -4.18
N GLN A 33 7.82 5.93 -5.16
CA GLN A 33 7.70 7.11 -6.03
C GLN A 33 7.20 8.34 -5.27
N LEU A 34 6.24 8.16 -4.35
CA LEU A 34 5.75 9.24 -3.50
C LEU A 34 6.89 9.82 -2.63
N ALA A 35 7.65 8.97 -1.94
CA ALA A 35 8.80 9.41 -1.15
C ALA A 35 9.84 10.16 -2.02
N ALA A 36 10.15 9.65 -3.20
CA ALA A 36 11.07 10.29 -4.14
C ALA A 36 10.60 11.67 -4.59
N GLN A 37 9.30 11.86 -4.85
CA GLN A 37 8.75 13.17 -5.23
C GLN A 37 8.89 14.23 -4.12
N PHE A 38 8.83 13.80 -2.86
CA PHE A 38 9.05 14.68 -1.71
C PHE A 38 10.52 14.81 -1.33
N GLY A 39 11.44 14.14 -2.04
CA GLY A 39 12.86 14.09 -1.67
C GLY A 39 13.09 13.46 -0.29
N SER A 40 12.18 12.61 0.16
CA SER A 40 12.20 12.00 1.48
C SER A 40 12.98 10.70 1.47
N ALA A 41 13.92 10.55 2.40
CA ALA A 41 14.65 9.31 2.60
C ALA A 41 13.81 8.30 3.40
N TRP A 42 14.00 7.01 3.10
CA TRP A 42 13.47 5.93 3.91
C TRP A 42 14.34 5.72 5.14
N GLU A 43 13.73 5.67 6.30
CA GLU A 43 14.38 5.44 7.58
C GLU A 43 13.73 4.27 8.32
N LYS A 44 14.47 3.63 9.24
CA LYS A 44 13.85 2.70 10.17
C LYS A 44 12.71 3.39 10.90
N SER A 45 11.56 2.73 10.95
CA SER A 45 10.38 3.30 11.58
C SER A 45 10.47 3.26 13.11
N VAL A 46 9.35 3.33 13.80
CA VAL A 46 9.30 3.38 15.27
C VAL A 46 9.85 2.08 15.90
N PRO A 47 10.46 2.15 17.09
CA PRO A 47 11.02 0.96 17.76
C PRO A 47 10.00 -0.15 17.99
N GLN A 48 8.73 0.20 18.19
CA GLN A 48 7.64 -0.75 18.36
C GLN A 48 7.37 -1.64 17.13
N ALA A 49 7.76 -1.18 15.95
CA ALA A 49 7.68 -1.98 14.72
C ALA A 49 8.85 -2.99 14.57
N ARG A 50 9.80 -3.05 15.49
CA ARG A 50 10.90 -4.02 15.56
C ARG A 50 11.72 -4.15 14.27
N GLU A 51 12.02 -3.07 13.59
CA GLU A 51 12.71 -3.07 12.30
C GLU A 51 11.87 -3.62 11.12
N ASP A 52 10.62 -4.03 11.36
CA ASP A 52 9.73 -4.57 10.33
C ASP A 52 9.00 -3.47 9.54
N ALA A 53 9.45 -2.22 9.62
CA ALA A 53 8.91 -1.12 8.82
C ALA A 53 9.97 -0.07 8.50
N LEU A 54 9.87 0.48 7.30
CA LEU A 54 10.48 1.75 6.91
C LEU A 54 9.43 2.84 6.87
N SER A 55 9.80 4.04 7.21
CA SER A 55 8.94 5.22 7.08
C SER A 55 9.66 6.38 6.39
N ALA A 56 8.89 7.21 5.69
CA ALA A 56 9.33 8.44 5.08
C ALA A 56 8.30 9.53 5.35
N LYS A 57 8.75 10.75 5.66
CA LYS A 57 7.86 11.87 5.92
C LYS A 57 7.63 12.66 4.63
N CYS A 58 6.42 12.62 4.11
CA CYS A 58 6.03 13.29 2.88
C CYS A 58 5.03 14.42 3.21
N GLY A 59 5.53 15.62 3.46
CA GLY A 59 4.72 16.74 3.95
C GLY A 59 4.10 16.41 5.31
N ALA A 60 2.78 16.47 5.42
CA ALA A 60 2.03 16.15 6.64
C ALA A 60 1.69 14.64 6.76
N VAL A 61 1.99 13.83 5.75
CA VAL A 61 1.69 12.40 5.73
C VAL A 61 2.93 11.59 6.05
N LEU A 62 2.76 10.56 6.88
CA LEU A 62 3.74 9.52 7.09
C LEU A 62 3.51 8.40 6.08
N VAL A 63 4.53 8.05 5.33
CA VAL A 63 4.48 6.94 4.37
C VAL A 63 5.22 5.75 4.96
N VAL A 64 4.66 4.55 4.86
CA VAL A 64 5.19 3.35 5.51
C VAL A 64 5.28 2.19 4.52
N LYS A 65 6.39 1.48 4.58
CA LYS A 65 6.61 0.17 3.94
C LYS A 65 6.76 -0.87 5.04
N PRO A 66 5.78 -1.77 5.26
CA PRO A 66 5.99 -2.93 6.11
C PRO A 66 7.00 -3.86 5.47
N LEU A 67 8.01 -4.28 6.21
CA LEU A 67 9.10 -5.17 5.75
C LEU A 67 8.90 -6.63 6.19
N SER A 68 7.79 -6.94 6.83
CA SER A 68 7.35 -8.32 7.06
C SER A 68 6.80 -8.92 5.77
N LEU A 69 6.68 -10.24 5.69
CA LEU A 69 5.99 -10.89 4.57
C LEU A 69 4.54 -10.38 4.47
N MET A 70 3.97 -10.42 3.27
CA MET A 70 2.66 -9.84 2.95
C MET A 70 1.57 -10.19 3.97
N ASN A 71 1.45 -11.46 4.34
CA ASN A 71 0.44 -11.94 5.31
C ASN A 71 0.69 -11.49 6.76
N ARG A 72 1.75 -10.75 7.02
CA ARG A 72 2.12 -10.20 8.34
C ARG A 72 2.21 -8.68 8.32
N SER A 73 1.72 -8.01 7.28
CA SER A 73 1.80 -6.56 7.11
C SER A 73 1.06 -5.78 8.21
N GLY A 74 0.07 -6.38 8.83
CA GLY A 74 -0.76 -5.72 9.86
C GLY A 74 0.02 -5.27 11.07
N TYR A 75 0.92 -6.10 11.58
CA TYR A 75 1.67 -5.79 12.81
C TYR A 75 2.51 -4.50 12.70
N PRO A 76 3.42 -4.35 11.73
CA PRO A 76 4.24 -3.14 11.65
C PRO A 76 3.40 -1.88 11.35
N VAL A 77 2.36 -1.98 10.52
CA VAL A 77 1.47 -0.84 10.25
C VAL A 77 0.71 -0.43 11.51
N PHE A 78 0.20 -1.39 12.27
CA PHE A 78 -0.47 -1.13 13.55
C PHE A 78 0.47 -0.48 14.57
N ALA A 79 1.70 -0.99 14.71
CA ALA A 79 2.69 -0.44 15.63
C ALA A 79 3.01 1.04 15.33
N VAL A 80 3.17 1.37 14.05
CA VAL A 80 3.39 2.76 13.61
C VAL A 80 2.17 3.62 13.88
N ALA A 81 0.97 3.16 13.54
CA ALA A 81 -0.26 3.90 13.76
C ALA A 81 -0.49 4.18 15.26
N GLN A 82 -0.26 3.19 16.11
CA GLN A 82 -0.37 3.36 17.57
C GLN A 82 0.62 4.39 18.12
N PHE A 83 1.88 4.34 17.68
CA PHE A 83 2.90 5.29 18.10
C PHE A 83 2.52 6.74 17.78
N TYR A 84 2.02 6.99 16.58
CA TYR A 84 1.60 8.34 16.15
C TYR A 84 0.15 8.67 16.48
N LYS A 85 -0.58 7.79 17.18
CA LYS A 85 -2.01 7.94 17.52
C LYS A 85 -2.86 8.23 16.29
N ILE A 86 -2.66 7.42 15.24
CA ILE A 86 -3.40 7.49 13.97
C ILE A 86 -4.53 6.48 14.03
N GLN A 87 -5.75 6.94 13.72
CA GLN A 87 -6.92 6.08 13.69
C GLN A 87 -7.01 5.28 12.38
N PRO A 88 -7.68 4.11 12.35
CA PRO A 88 -7.83 3.31 11.14
C PRO A 88 -8.33 4.09 9.92
N GLN A 89 -9.29 4.98 10.12
CA GLN A 89 -9.89 5.81 9.06
C GLN A 89 -8.94 6.86 8.49
N GLU A 90 -7.83 7.15 9.19
CA GLU A 90 -6.77 8.08 8.75
C GLU A 90 -5.63 7.37 8.00
N ILE A 91 -5.78 6.05 7.76
CA ILE A 91 -4.79 5.21 7.08
C ILE A 91 -5.27 4.90 5.67
N LEU A 92 -4.47 5.18 4.65
CA LEU A 92 -4.69 4.71 3.29
C LEU A 92 -3.76 3.53 3.00
N VAL A 93 -4.34 2.36 2.74
CA VAL A 93 -3.58 1.17 2.32
C VAL A 93 -3.53 1.12 0.80
N VAL A 94 -2.34 1.03 0.21
CA VAL A 94 -2.12 0.90 -1.24
C VAL A 94 -1.71 -0.52 -1.57
N LEU A 95 -2.48 -1.19 -2.43
CA LEU A 95 -2.32 -2.62 -2.71
C LEU A 95 -2.72 -2.98 -4.15
N ASP A 96 -2.25 -4.14 -4.60
CA ASP A 96 -2.65 -4.76 -5.87
C ASP A 96 -4.05 -5.40 -5.81
N ASP A 97 -4.69 -5.48 -6.96
CA ASP A 97 -5.98 -6.16 -7.11
C ASP A 97 -6.05 -6.87 -8.48
N PHE A 98 -6.04 -8.20 -8.46
CA PHE A 98 -6.16 -9.02 -9.68
C PHE A 98 -7.61 -9.14 -10.19
N ALA A 99 -8.60 -8.65 -9.46
CA ALA A 99 -9.97 -8.55 -9.93
C ALA A 99 -10.25 -7.27 -10.74
N LEU A 100 -9.27 -6.35 -10.80
CA LEU A 100 -9.37 -5.12 -11.59
C LEU A 100 -8.49 -5.21 -12.85
N PRO A 101 -8.98 -4.66 -13.99
CA PRO A 101 -8.15 -4.52 -15.17
C PRO A 101 -6.84 -3.79 -14.88
N LEU A 102 -5.77 -4.16 -15.59
CA LEU A 102 -4.48 -3.49 -15.48
C LEU A 102 -4.62 -1.97 -15.64
N GLY A 103 -4.05 -1.22 -14.74
CA GLY A 103 -4.09 0.23 -14.75
C GLY A 103 -5.35 0.87 -14.15
N ARG A 104 -6.32 0.09 -13.71
CA ARG A 104 -7.50 0.61 -13.02
C ARG A 104 -7.17 0.96 -11.58
N LEU A 105 -7.57 2.15 -11.14
CA LEU A 105 -7.52 2.57 -9.74
C LEU A 105 -8.91 2.53 -9.12
N ARG A 106 -9.02 2.03 -7.90
CA ARG A 106 -10.28 2.00 -7.16
C ARG A 106 -10.05 2.34 -5.68
N LEU A 107 -10.54 3.50 -5.28
CA LEU A 107 -10.57 3.92 -3.88
C LEU A 107 -11.82 3.36 -3.19
N ARG A 108 -11.66 2.89 -1.96
CA ARG A 108 -12.73 2.44 -1.07
C ARG A 108 -12.44 2.93 0.34
N ALA A 109 -13.43 3.50 1.01
CA ALA A 109 -13.30 3.96 2.39
C ALA A 109 -13.27 2.78 3.39
N ARG A 110 -13.90 1.65 3.05
CA ARG A 110 -14.03 0.47 3.92
C ARG A 110 -14.35 -0.79 3.13
N GLY A 111 -14.34 -1.93 3.79
CA GLY A 111 -14.73 -3.23 3.27
C GLY A 111 -13.73 -4.33 3.58
N GLY A 112 -14.10 -5.58 3.32
CA GLY A 112 -13.25 -6.75 3.53
C GLY A 112 -11.99 -6.77 2.67
N SER A 113 -11.13 -7.75 2.93
CA SER A 113 -9.83 -7.88 2.24
C SER A 113 -9.95 -8.27 0.77
N GLY A 114 -11.07 -8.88 0.36
CA GLY A 114 -11.22 -9.45 -0.98
C GLY A 114 -10.22 -10.58 -1.28
N GLY A 115 -9.75 -11.26 -0.24
CA GLY A 115 -8.75 -12.32 -0.34
C GLY A 115 -7.29 -11.83 -0.40
N HIS A 116 -7.03 -10.52 -0.29
CA HIS A 116 -5.68 -9.99 -0.25
C HIS A 116 -5.06 -10.17 1.13
N ASN A 117 -4.03 -11.03 1.25
CA ASN A 117 -3.45 -11.43 2.52
C ASN A 117 -2.88 -10.26 3.35
N GLY A 118 -2.28 -9.27 2.70
CA GLY A 118 -1.74 -8.10 3.41
C GLY A 118 -2.84 -7.21 4.00
N LEU A 119 -3.91 -6.97 3.26
CA LEU A 119 -5.05 -6.21 3.75
C LEU A 119 -5.81 -6.98 4.83
N ASP A 120 -5.93 -8.30 4.69
CA ASP A 120 -6.53 -9.17 5.70
C ASP A 120 -5.77 -9.09 7.03
N SER A 121 -4.44 -9.14 6.96
CA SER A 121 -3.57 -8.97 8.13
C SER A 121 -3.79 -7.62 8.82
N ILE A 122 -3.93 -6.53 8.04
CA ILE A 122 -4.19 -5.20 8.57
C ILE A 122 -5.57 -5.14 9.25
N ILE A 123 -6.63 -5.61 8.56
CA ILE A 123 -8.00 -5.66 9.10
C ILE A 123 -8.03 -6.45 10.41
N THR A 124 -7.38 -7.62 10.44
CA THR A 124 -7.30 -8.46 11.64
C THR A 124 -6.59 -7.74 12.79
N GLN A 125 -5.47 -7.08 12.50
CA GLN A 125 -4.67 -6.41 13.54
C GLN A 125 -5.39 -5.18 14.12
N PHE A 126 -6.11 -4.42 13.30
CA PHE A 126 -6.88 -3.27 13.74
C PHE A 126 -8.27 -3.63 14.29
N GLY A 127 -8.79 -4.82 13.99
CA GLY A 127 -10.12 -5.27 14.39
C GLY A 127 -11.26 -4.53 13.70
N THR A 128 -11.02 -3.94 12.53
CA THR A 128 -12.03 -3.18 11.77
C THR A 128 -11.79 -3.23 10.27
N GLU A 129 -12.87 -3.16 9.50
CA GLU A 129 -12.85 -2.99 8.05
C GLU A 129 -12.88 -1.52 7.61
N GLU A 130 -13.01 -0.59 8.55
CA GLU A 130 -13.08 0.85 8.28
C GLU A 130 -11.68 1.44 8.06
N ILE A 131 -10.99 0.94 7.05
CA ILE A 131 -9.65 1.34 6.64
C ILE A 131 -9.71 1.71 5.16
N PRO A 132 -9.48 2.97 4.81
CA PRO A 132 -9.35 3.40 3.41
C PRO A 132 -8.30 2.61 2.64
N ARG A 133 -8.62 2.23 1.40
CA ARG A 133 -7.67 1.52 0.55
C ARG A 133 -7.76 2.00 -0.89
N LEU A 134 -6.60 2.14 -1.52
CA LEU A 134 -6.43 2.33 -2.95
C LEU A 134 -6.04 0.99 -3.58
N ARG A 135 -6.95 0.39 -4.33
CA ARG A 135 -6.73 -0.86 -5.05
C ARG A 135 -6.24 -0.55 -6.47
N ILE A 136 -5.13 -1.16 -6.84
CA ILE A 136 -4.47 -0.96 -8.13
C ILE A 136 -4.63 -2.23 -8.97
N GLY A 137 -5.32 -2.12 -10.08
CA GLY A 137 -5.53 -3.24 -11.00
C GLY A 137 -4.22 -3.70 -11.63
N ILE A 138 -3.93 -4.99 -11.46
CA ILE A 138 -2.75 -5.67 -12.03
C ILE A 138 -3.11 -6.64 -13.18
N GLY A 139 -4.37 -6.63 -13.59
CA GLY A 139 -4.91 -7.53 -14.61
C GLY A 139 -5.52 -8.79 -13.99
N ALA A 140 -6.29 -9.51 -14.80
CA ALA A 140 -7.01 -10.70 -14.35
C ALA A 140 -6.05 -11.87 -14.10
N ALA A 141 -6.06 -12.39 -12.87
CA ALA A 141 -5.39 -13.64 -12.58
C ALA A 141 -6.14 -14.81 -13.25
N PRO A 142 -5.43 -15.86 -13.68
CA PRO A 142 -6.05 -17.13 -14.05
C PRO A 142 -6.90 -17.67 -12.89
N ARG A 143 -7.95 -18.43 -13.22
CA ARG A 143 -8.82 -19.04 -12.18
C ARG A 143 -8.04 -19.91 -11.20
N GLU A 144 -6.98 -20.56 -11.69
CA GLU A 144 -6.03 -21.31 -10.89
C GLU A 144 -4.66 -20.61 -10.95
N GLY A 145 -3.94 -20.53 -9.81
CA GLY A 145 -2.61 -19.92 -9.76
C GLY A 145 -2.59 -18.42 -9.46
N SER A 146 -3.57 -17.89 -8.73
CA SER A 146 -3.58 -16.47 -8.33
C SER A 146 -2.35 -16.07 -7.50
N VAL A 147 -1.82 -16.97 -6.67
CA VAL A 147 -0.58 -16.74 -5.90
C VAL A 147 0.61 -16.58 -6.84
N ASP A 148 0.79 -17.48 -7.80
CA ASP A 148 1.88 -17.40 -8.78
C ASP A 148 1.75 -16.14 -9.64
N TYR A 149 0.52 -15.76 -10.00
CA TYR A 149 0.28 -14.56 -10.78
C TYR A 149 0.71 -13.28 -10.05
N VAL A 150 0.32 -13.08 -8.80
CA VAL A 150 0.70 -11.87 -8.04
C VAL A 150 2.20 -11.83 -7.75
N LEU A 151 2.87 -12.96 -7.66
CA LEU A 151 4.32 -13.08 -7.50
C LEU A 151 5.07 -13.05 -8.85
N SER A 152 4.36 -12.99 -9.98
CA SER A 152 4.99 -12.80 -11.29
C SER A 152 5.34 -11.34 -11.53
N ARG A 153 6.27 -11.11 -12.46
CA ARG A 153 6.64 -9.76 -12.93
C ARG A 153 5.63 -9.27 -13.98
N PHE A 154 5.55 -7.95 -14.14
CA PHE A 154 4.85 -7.36 -15.27
C PHE A 154 5.60 -7.67 -16.57
N PHE A 155 4.85 -7.98 -17.63
CA PHE A 155 5.42 -8.12 -18.97
C PHE A 155 5.91 -6.76 -19.48
N ASP A 156 6.81 -6.78 -20.46
CA ASP A 156 7.39 -5.54 -21.00
C ASP A 156 6.33 -4.62 -21.60
N GLU A 157 5.30 -5.18 -22.25
CA GLU A 157 4.16 -4.44 -22.82
C GLU A 157 3.29 -3.78 -21.74
N GLU A 158 3.26 -4.32 -20.53
CA GLU A 158 2.48 -3.79 -19.40
C GLU A 158 3.20 -2.63 -18.68
N LYS A 159 4.52 -2.58 -18.74
CA LYS A 159 5.33 -1.62 -17.98
C LYS A 159 4.98 -0.14 -18.23
N PRO A 160 4.68 0.32 -19.47
CA PRO A 160 4.23 1.69 -19.68
C PRO A 160 2.91 2.00 -18.97
N ILE A 161 1.97 1.04 -18.97
CA ILE A 161 0.68 1.18 -18.28
C ILE A 161 0.91 1.23 -16.76
N VAL A 162 1.77 0.36 -16.24
CA VAL A 162 2.12 0.33 -14.81
C VAL A 162 2.73 1.66 -14.37
N ARG A 163 3.70 2.21 -15.10
CA ARG A 163 4.31 3.51 -14.82
C ARG A 163 3.27 4.63 -14.78
N SER A 164 2.43 4.72 -15.81
CA SER A 164 1.34 5.70 -15.86
C SER A 164 0.35 5.53 -14.69
N THR A 165 0.10 4.29 -14.29
CA THR A 165 -0.80 4.00 -13.16
C THR A 165 -0.21 4.46 -11.84
N ILE A 166 1.07 4.20 -11.61
CA ILE A 166 1.79 4.66 -10.41
C ILE A 166 1.79 6.20 -10.37
N ASP A 167 2.08 6.87 -11.49
CA ASP A 167 2.02 8.33 -11.57
C ASP A 167 0.63 8.88 -11.21
N ARG A 168 -0.44 8.28 -11.72
CA ARG A 168 -1.81 8.67 -11.37
C ARG A 168 -2.16 8.39 -9.92
N ALA A 169 -1.68 7.27 -9.36
CA ALA A 169 -1.89 6.94 -7.97
C ALA A 169 -1.23 7.97 -7.05
N VAL A 170 0.01 8.35 -7.32
CA VAL A 170 0.76 9.33 -6.53
C VAL A 170 0.13 10.74 -6.62
N HIS A 171 -0.44 11.12 -7.77
CA HIS A 171 -1.12 12.40 -7.97
C HIS A 171 -2.61 12.38 -7.60
N ASN A 172 -3.13 11.25 -7.14
CA ASN A 172 -4.50 11.18 -6.63
C ASN A 172 -4.63 12.11 -5.41
N ARG A 173 -5.72 12.88 -5.35
CA ARG A 173 -5.95 13.89 -4.29
C ARG A 173 -5.90 13.29 -2.89
N ASP A 174 -6.37 12.04 -2.75
CA ASP A 174 -6.39 11.34 -1.47
C ASP A 174 -5.01 10.79 -1.06
N VAL A 175 -4.08 10.69 -2.03
CA VAL A 175 -2.68 10.29 -1.81
C VAL A 175 -1.76 11.51 -1.72
N ALA A 176 -2.01 12.55 -2.53
CA ALA A 176 -1.09 13.69 -2.72
C ALA A 176 -1.44 14.94 -1.92
N LYS A 177 -2.63 15.05 -1.36
CA LYS A 177 -3.04 16.20 -0.54
C LYS A 177 -3.47 15.74 0.83
N PRO A 178 -2.54 15.74 1.79
CA PRO A 178 -2.97 15.90 3.18
C PRO A 178 -3.67 17.25 3.26
N SER A 179 -4.90 17.25 3.75
CA SER A 179 -5.67 18.47 4.01
C SER A 179 -4.78 19.46 4.81
N CYS A 180 -4.62 20.67 4.30
CA CYS A 180 -4.05 21.77 5.05
C CYS A 180 -4.93 22.10 6.24
#